data_4450faa6a86ae271072aab9212ee3740
#
_entry.id   4450faa6a86ae271072aab9212ee3740
#
_cell.length_a   1.000
_cell.length_b   1.000
_cell.length_c   1.000
_cell.angle_alpha   90.00
_cell.angle_beta   90.00
_cell.angle_gamma   90.00
#
_symmetry.space_group_name_H-M   'P 1'
#
loop_
_entity.id
_entity.type
_entity.pdbx_description
1 polymer ?
#
loop_
_entity_poly.entity_id
_entity_poly.type
_entity_poly.pdbx_seq_one_letter_code
_entity_poly.pdbx_strand_id
1 'polypeptide(L)'
;MVQKEVAERAVARDGKESILSIAVKAFGVPRIAAKVPAGAFRPAPKVDSAVLVVDNVSRRHFEHGGGLPKERIKHFFTVVHAGFAHKRKLLARNLEAAASKEKIKNAFDLFEISEKARAEDILAETWIALAEALR
;
A
#
# COMPACT_ATOMS: atom_id res chain seq x y z
N MET A 1 2.20 8.53 17.68
CA MET A 1 3.02 7.39 18.15
C MET A 1 2.23 6.11 18.00
N VAL A 2 2.85 5.06 17.52
CA VAL A 2 2.22 3.76 17.26
C VAL A 2 3.11 2.64 17.81
N GLN A 3 2.61 1.39 17.83
CA GLN A 3 3.44 0.24 18.15
C GLN A 3 4.58 0.12 17.12
N LYS A 4 5.75 -0.32 17.59
CA LYS A 4 6.95 -0.46 16.73
C LYS A 4 6.67 -1.30 15.49
N GLU A 5 5.98 -2.43 15.63
CA GLU A 5 5.62 -3.31 14.51
C GLU A 5 4.74 -2.61 13.47
N VAL A 6 3.80 -1.79 13.93
CA VAL A 6 2.93 -1.03 13.03
C VAL A 6 3.73 0.00 12.23
N ALA A 7 4.66 0.71 12.88
CA ALA A 7 5.52 1.67 12.21
C ALA A 7 6.42 0.99 11.17
N GLU A 8 7.01 -0.14 11.50
CA GLU A 8 7.86 -0.90 10.59
C GLU A 8 7.07 -1.42 9.38
N ARG A 9 5.84 -1.83 9.59
CA ARG A 9 4.93 -2.24 8.51
C ARG A 9 4.54 -1.07 7.61
N ALA A 10 4.28 0.10 8.18
CA ALA A 10 3.92 1.30 7.42
C ALA A 10 5.04 1.76 6.47
N VAL A 11 6.30 1.59 6.85
CA VAL A 11 7.44 1.91 5.99
C VAL A 11 7.90 0.75 5.11
N ALA A 12 7.28 -0.44 5.25
CA ALA A 12 7.67 -1.67 4.56
C ALA A 12 9.16 -2.01 4.77
N ARG A 13 9.57 -2.07 6.03
CA ARG A 13 10.97 -2.22 6.41
C ARG A 13 11.62 -3.51 5.89
N ASP A 14 10.83 -4.58 5.76
CA ASP A 14 11.30 -5.86 5.22
C ASP A 14 11.29 -5.92 3.68
N GLY A 15 10.98 -4.82 3.01
CA GLY A 15 10.86 -4.76 1.56
C GLY A 15 9.56 -5.32 1.01
N LYS A 16 8.63 -5.75 1.88
CA LYS A 16 7.31 -6.27 1.49
C LYS A 16 6.22 -5.25 1.79
N GLU A 17 5.45 -4.89 0.77
CA GLU A 17 4.35 -3.97 0.92
C GLU A 17 3.12 -4.64 1.57
N SER A 18 2.29 -3.83 2.21
CA SER A 18 1.01 -4.23 2.79
C SER A 18 -0.05 -3.20 2.43
N ILE A 19 -1.31 -3.48 2.71
CA ILE A 19 -2.37 -2.48 2.54
C ILE A 19 -2.01 -1.21 3.31
N LEU A 20 -1.51 -1.35 4.53
CA LEU A 20 -1.12 -0.21 5.36
C LEU A 20 -0.01 0.62 4.71
N SER A 21 1.09 -0.01 4.29
CA SER A 21 2.21 0.72 3.69
C SER A 21 1.82 1.39 2.37
N ILE A 22 1.04 0.71 1.55
CA ILE A 22 0.55 1.25 0.28
C ILE A 22 -0.39 2.44 0.53
N ALA A 23 -1.31 2.31 1.49
CA ALA A 23 -2.23 3.39 1.85
C ALA A 23 -1.48 4.64 2.32
N VAL A 24 -0.49 4.47 3.19
CA VAL A 24 0.32 5.60 3.68
C VAL A 24 1.14 6.22 2.55
N LYS A 25 1.83 5.40 1.76
CA LYS A 25 2.69 5.87 0.66
C LYS A 25 1.92 6.51 -0.49
N ALA A 26 0.64 6.19 -0.65
CA ALA A 26 -0.21 6.85 -1.64
C ALA A 26 -0.43 8.33 -1.32
N PHE A 27 -0.32 8.72 -0.07
CA PHE A 27 -0.58 10.09 0.40
C PHE A 27 0.63 10.83 0.94
N GLY A 28 1.74 10.14 1.21
CA GLY A 28 2.92 10.77 1.77
C GLY A 28 4.12 9.84 1.83
N VAL A 29 5.14 10.29 2.53
CA VAL A 29 6.39 9.54 2.69
C VAL A 29 6.55 9.17 4.17
N PRO A 30 6.33 7.90 4.54
CA PRO A 30 6.46 7.47 5.94
C PRO A 30 7.93 7.28 6.33
N ARG A 31 8.25 7.65 7.57
CA ARG A 31 9.55 7.35 8.18
C ARG A 31 9.40 7.14 9.67
N ILE A 32 10.29 6.35 10.24
CA ILE A 32 10.37 6.18 11.69
C ILE A 32 11.34 7.24 12.22
N ALA A 33 10.80 8.19 13.00
CA ALA A 33 11.61 9.27 13.57
C ALA A 33 12.32 8.87 14.87
N ALA A 34 11.70 8.01 15.67
CA ALA A 34 12.25 7.57 16.94
C ALA A 34 11.62 6.25 17.37
N LYS A 35 12.37 5.49 18.17
CA LYS A 35 11.86 4.30 18.86
C LYS A 35 11.75 4.63 20.34
N VAL A 36 10.64 4.21 20.96
CA VAL A 36 10.36 4.45 22.38
C VAL A 36 10.17 3.11 23.05
N PRO A 37 11.11 2.71 23.93
CA PRO A 37 11.01 1.42 24.61
C PRO A 37 9.80 1.35 25.56
N ALA A 38 9.24 0.15 25.73
CA ALA A 38 8.10 -0.09 26.60
C ALA A 38 8.34 0.42 28.03
N GLY A 39 9.57 0.34 28.53
CA GLY A 39 9.95 0.81 29.86
C GLY A 39 9.84 2.31 30.06
N ALA A 40 9.67 3.11 29.02
CA ALA A 40 9.49 4.56 29.12
C ALA A 40 8.08 4.95 29.59
N PHE A 41 7.14 4.00 29.65
CA PHE A 41 5.75 4.22 30.05
C PHE A 41 5.43 3.58 31.39
N ARG A 42 4.47 4.16 32.11
CA ARG A 42 3.94 3.59 33.35
C ARG A 42 2.41 3.66 33.36
N PRO A 43 1.69 2.52 33.39
CA PRO A 43 2.27 1.14 33.33
C PRO A 43 2.92 0.86 31.97
N ALA A 44 3.96 0.01 31.96
CA ALA A 44 4.67 -0.34 30.74
C ALA A 44 3.79 -1.18 29.82
N PRO A 45 3.67 -0.84 28.54
CA PRO A 45 3.00 -1.71 27.56
C PRO A 45 3.82 -2.97 27.29
N LYS A 46 3.19 -3.95 26.62
CA LYS A 46 3.87 -5.24 26.31
C LYS A 46 4.88 -5.14 25.17
N VAL A 47 4.80 -4.10 24.35
CA VAL A 47 5.63 -3.91 23.17
C VAL A 47 6.20 -2.49 23.12
N ASP A 48 7.31 -2.33 22.40
CA ASP A 48 7.89 -1.02 22.17
C ASP A 48 7.00 -0.20 21.22
N SER A 49 7.14 1.11 21.32
CA SER A 49 6.47 2.08 20.45
C SER A 49 7.47 2.72 19.49
N ALA A 50 6.95 3.40 18.50
CA ALA A 50 7.75 4.23 17.60
C ALA A 50 6.98 5.50 17.22
N VAL A 51 7.73 6.54 16.90
CA VAL A 51 7.17 7.78 16.34
C VAL A 51 7.23 7.64 14.82
N LEU A 52 6.06 7.49 14.21
CA LEU A 52 5.92 7.45 12.76
C LEU A 52 5.59 8.86 12.26
N VAL A 53 6.39 9.35 11.32
CA VAL A 53 6.14 10.63 10.66
C VAL A 53 5.80 10.36 9.21
N VAL A 54 4.78 11.05 8.71
CA VAL A 54 4.43 11.00 7.29
C VAL A 54 4.65 12.40 6.73
N ASP A 55 5.69 12.55 5.91
CA ASP A 55 6.04 13.80 5.27
C ASP A 55 5.30 14.00 3.95
N ASN A 56 5.18 15.26 3.51
CA ASN A 56 4.62 15.62 2.21
C ASN A 56 3.21 15.04 1.94
N VAL A 57 2.36 15.07 2.94
CA VAL A 57 0.99 14.55 2.82
C VAL A 57 0.21 15.35 1.78
N SER A 58 -0.28 14.65 0.74
CA SER A 58 -1.07 15.26 -0.32
C SER A 58 -1.91 14.21 -1.06
N ARG A 59 -2.82 14.68 -1.92
CA ARG A 59 -3.61 13.82 -2.81
C ARG A 59 -3.11 13.87 -4.26
N ARG A 60 -1.89 14.32 -4.49
CA ARG A 60 -1.35 14.58 -5.84
C ARG A 60 -1.53 13.43 -6.82
N HIS A 61 -1.43 12.19 -6.35
CA HIS A 61 -1.58 11.01 -7.21
C HIS A 61 -2.99 10.81 -7.73
N PHE A 62 -3.97 11.49 -7.15
CA PHE A 62 -5.39 11.35 -7.47
C PHE A 62 -6.00 12.64 -8.02
N GLU A 63 -5.22 13.70 -8.17
CA GLU A 63 -5.71 15.01 -8.63
C GLU A 63 -5.70 15.16 -10.15
N HIS A 64 -4.88 14.40 -10.86
CA HIS A 64 -4.75 14.47 -12.30
C HIS A 64 -5.35 13.23 -12.97
N GLY A 65 -6.11 13.44 -14.05
CA GLY A 65 -6.78 12.39 -14.78
C GLY A 65 -8.30 12.56 -14.81
N GLY A 66 -9.00 11.63 -15.40
CA GLY A 66 -10.45 11.66 -15.50
C GLY A 66 -11.17 11.35 -14.20
N GLY A 67 -12.26 12.05 -13.92
CA GLY A 67 -13.08 11.82 -12.75
C GLY A 67 -12.66 12.62 -11.52
N LEU A 68 -13.46 12.51 -10.46
CA LEU A 68 -13.20 13.22 -9.21
C LEU A 68 -12.12 12.49 -8.38
N PRO A 69 -11.24 13.22 -7.67
CA PRO A 69 -10.23 12.61 -6.81
C PRO A 69 -10.81 11.60 -5.82
N LYS A 70 -11.96 11.89 -5.24
CA LYS A 70 -12.66 10.99 -4.30
C LYS A 70 -12.98 9.64 -4.94
N GLU A 71 -13.44 9.63 -6.18
CA GLU A 71 -13.78 8.41 -6.91
C GLU A 71 -12.54 7.61 -7.27
N ARG A 72 -11.48 8.29 -7.65
CA ARG A 72 -10.19 7.67 -7.96
C ARG A 72 -9.56 7.03 -6.74
N ILE A 73 -9.62 7.69 -5.60
CA ILE A 73 -9.13 7.15 -4.32
C ILE A 73 -9.93 5.90 -3.95
N LYS A 74 -11.26 5.95 -4.08
CA LYS A 74 -12.12 4.79 -3.80
C LYS A 74 -11.78 3.61 -4.71
N HIS A 75 -11.60 3.86 -5.99
CA HIS A 75 -11.20 2.84 -6.95
C HIS A 75 -9.82 2.25 -6.61
N PHE A 76 -8.85 3.10 -6.28
CA PHE A 76 -7.53 2.68 -5.85
C PHE A 76 -7.60 1.67 -4.70
N PHE A 77 -8.34 2.00 -3.64
CA PHE A 77 -8.48 1.09 -2.51
C PHE A 77 -9.25 -0.18 -2.87
N THR A 78 -10.23 -0.10 -3.75
CA THR A 78 -10.93 -1.28 -4.25
C THR A 78 -9.96 -2.25 -4.92
N VAL A 79 -9.07 -1.74 -5.77
CA VAL A 79 -8.05 -2.55 -6.45
C VAL A 79 -7.03 -3.12 -5.46
N VAL A 80 -6.54 -2.32 -4.54
CA VAL A 80 -5.58 -2.76 -3.52
C VAL A 80 -6.18 -3.87 -2.65
N HIS A 81 -7.40 -3.67 -2.14
CA HIS A 81 -8.08 -4.68 -1.34
C HIS A 81 -8.31 -5.98 -2.11
N ALA A 82 -8.69 -5.89 -3.39
CA ALA A 82 -8.85 -7.08 -4.24
C ALA A 82 -7.52 -7.84 -4.37
N GLY A 83 -6.43 -7.10 -4.61
CA GLY A 83 -5.10 -7.70 -4.78
C GLY A 83 -4.57 -8.42 -3.54
N PHE A 84 -4.94 -7.95 -2.35
CA PHE A 84 -4.55 -8.55 -1.07
C PHE A 84 -5.57 -9.53 -0.48
N ALA A 85 -6.68 -9.77 -1.18
CA ALA A 85 -7.79 -10.57 -0.65
C ALA A 85 -7.39 -12.00 -0.28
N HIS A 86 -6.49 -12.61 -1.03
CA HIS A 86 -5.98 -13.96 -0.77
C HIS A 86 -4.46 -13.93 -0.77
N LYS A 87 -3.88 -13.83 0.40
CA LYS A 87 -2.44 -13.60 0.62
C LYS A 87 -1.54 -14.61 -0.11
N ARG A 88 -1.95 -15.87 -0.20
CA ARG A 88 -1.14 -16.93 -0.82
C ARG A 88 -1.37 -17.08 -2.32
N LYS A 89 -2.35 -16.39 -2.89
CA LYS A 89 -2.65 -16.45 -4.33
C LYS A 89 -1.85 -15.43 -5.11
N LEU A 90 -1.69 -15.67 -6.40
CA LEU A 90 -1.04 -14.73 -7.30
C LEU A 90 -1.88 -13.47 -7.45
N LEU A 91 -1.19 -12.34 -7.59
CA LEU A 91 -1.82 -11.03 -7.74
C LEU A 91 -2.80 -10.99 -8.91
N ALA A 92 -2.41 -11.50 -10.07
CA ALA A 92 -3.26 -11.51 -11.26
C ALA A 92 -4.60 -12.17 -10.99
N ARG A 93 -4.61 -13.26 -10.23
CA ARG A 93 -5.83 -13.98 -9.90
C ARG A 93 -6.71 -13.19 -8.91
N ASN A 94 -6.10 -12.58 -7.92
CA ASN A 94 -6.82 -11.75 -6.97
C ASN A 94 -7.51 -10.56 -7.66
N LEU A 95 -6.85 -9.95 -8.63
CA LEU A 95 -7.37 -8.77 -9.32
C LEU A 95 -8.56 -9.08 -10.24
N GLU A 96 -8.84 -10.32 -10.55
CA GLU A 96 -10.02 -10.71 -11.36
C GLU A 96 -11.34 -10.26 -10.73
N ALA A 97 -11.35 -10.03 -9.42
CA ALA A 97 -12.53 -9.49 -8.72
C ALA A 97 -12.78 -8.00 -9.01
N ALA A 98 -11.77 -7.28 -9.48
CA ALA A 98 -11.83 -5.84 -9.70
C ALA A 98 -11.71 -5.43 -11.17
N ALA A 99 -11.22 -6.30 -12.05
CA ALA A 99 -11.00 -5.96 -13.45
C ALA A 99 -11.06 -7.22 -14.33
N SER A 100 -11.19 -7.03 -15.65
CA SER A 100 -11.16 -8.11 -16.61
C SER A 100 -9.74 -8.70 -16.76
N LYS A 101 -9.66 -9.96 -17.15
CA LYS A 101 -8.38 -10.63 -17.39
C LYS A 101 -7.54 -9.90 -18.45
N GLU A 102 -8.17 -9.36 -19.48
CA GLU A 102 -7.51 -8.62 -20.54
C GLU A 102 -6.87 -7.34 -20.02
N LYS A 103 -7.59 -6.55 -19.21
CA LYS A 103 -7.05 -5.33 -18.59
C LYS A 103 -5.88 -5.64 -17.66
N ILE A 104 -6.00 -6.71 -16.88
CA ILE A 104 -4.94 -7.16 -15.97
C ILE A 104 -3.69 -7.54 -16.76
N LYS A 105 -3.84 -8.34 -17.80
CA LYS A 105 -2.72 -8.75 -18.66
C LYS A 105 -2.04 -7.54 -19.29
N ASN A 106 -2.80 -6.63 -19.86
CA ASN A 106 -2.25 -5.43 -20.49
C ASN A 106 -1.50 -4.55 -19.49
N ALA A 107 -2.05 -4.39 -18.28
CA ALA A 107 -1.39 -3.61 -17.24
C ALA A 107 -0.09 -4.29 -16.75
N PHE A 108 -0.10 -5.61 -16.60
CA PHE A 108 1.10 -6.35 -16.19
C PHE A 108 2.20 -6.24 -17.25
N ASP A 109 1.85 -6.32 -18.52
CA ASP A 109 2.81 -6.13 -19.62
C ASP A 109 3.36 -4.71 -19.62
N LEU A 110 2.50 -3.71 -19.40
CA LEU A 110 2.89 -2.30 -19.40
C LEU A 110 3.86 -1.96 -18.26
N PHE A 111 3.61 -2.49 -17.07
CA PHE A 111 4.43 -2.22 -15.88
C PHE A 111 5.47 -3.29 -15.59
N GLU A 112 5.65 -4.24 -16.51
CA GLU A 112 6.62 -5.32 -16.37
C GLU A 112 6.43 -6.12 -15.06
N ILE A 113 5.18 -6.40 -14.70
CA ILE A 113 4.84 -7.19 -13.53
C ILE A 113 4.84 -8.68 -13.91
N SER A 114 5.56 -9.49 -13.15
CA SER A 114 5.60 -10.93 -13.35
C SER A 114 4.22 -11.57 -13.12
N GLU A 115 3.87 -12.55 -13.92
CA GLU A 115 2.66 -13.36 -13.71
C GLU A 115 2.69 -14.12 -12.37
N LYS A 116 3.88 -14.34 -11.83
CA LYS A 116 4.09 -15.03 -10.55
C LYS A 116 4.11 -14.08 -9.35
N ALA A 117 3.96 -12.76 -9.58
CA ALA A 117 3.99 -11.78 -8.52
C ALA A 117 2.82 -11.93 -7.54
N ARG A 118 3.10 -11.65 -6.28
CA ARG A 118 2.09 -11.53 -5.23
C ARG A 118 1.93 -10.05 -4.87
N ALA A 119 0.81 -9.72 -4.25
CA ALA A 119 0.50 -8.34 -3.91
C ALA A 119 1.61 -7.64 -3.12
N GLU A 120 2.24 -8.34 -2.18
CA GLU A 120 3.31 -7.81 -1.34
C GLU A 120 4.60 -7.47 -2.09
N ASP A 121 4.79 -8.05 -3.29
CA ASP A 121 5.99 -7.83 -4.11
C ASP A 121 5.93 -6.55 -4.93
N ILE A 122 4.77 -5.90 -5.01
CA ILE A 122 4.55 -4.73 -5.84
C ILE A 122 4.75 -3.45 -5.03
N LEU A 123 5.63 -2.57 -5.52
CA LEU A 123 5.89 -1.28 -4.88
C LEU A 123 4.65 -0.38 -4.88
N ALA A 124 4.53 0.47 -3.87
CA ALA A 124 3.39 1.39 -3.73
C ALA A 124 3.18 2.26 -4.97
N GLU A 125 4.27 2.76 -5.57
CA GLU A 125 4.23 3.57 -6.81
C GLU A 125 3.59 2.79 -7.96
N THR A 126 3.96 1.52 -8.09
CA THR A 126 3.41 0.63 -9.12
C THR A 126 1.94 0.35 -8.85
N TRP A 127 1.53 0.20 -7.59
CA TRP A 127 0.12 0.04 -7.22
C TRP A 127 -0.74 1.22 -7.66
N ILE A 128 -0.22 2.44 -7.51
CA ILE A 128 -0.93 3.65 -7.93
C ILE A 128 -1.16 3.63 -9.45
N ALA A 129 -0.11 3.33 -10.22
CA ALA A 129 -0.19 3.22 -11.67
C ALA A 129 -1.07 2.06 -12.13
N LEU A 130 -0.96 0.90 -11.47
CA LEU A 130 -1.76 -0.28 -11.76
C LEU A 130 -3.25 -0.02 -11.55
N ALA A 131 -3.62 0.59 -10.43
CA ALA A 131 -5.01 0.92 -10.14
C ALA A 131 -5.61 1.85 -11.21
N GLU A 132 -4.84 2.84 -11.65
CA GLU A 132 -5.28 3.74 -12.72
C GLU A 132 -5.49 2.99 -14.05
N ALA A 133 -4.60 2.08 -14.38
CA ALA A 133 -4.71 1.27 -15.60
C ALA A 133 -5.91 0.30 -15.57
N LEU A 134 -6.37 -0.08 -14.38
CA LEU A 134 -7.51 -0.99 -14.20
C LEU A 134 -8.86 -0.29 -14.06
N ARG A 135 -8.91 1.03 -14.24
CA ARG A 135 -10.17 1.78 -14.23
C ARG A 135 -11.06 1.43 -15.40
#